data_00bfc49bd83b4ae423a1f5c82e1f3703
#
_entry.id   00bfc49bd83b4ae423a1f5c82e1f3703
#
_cell.length_a   1.000
_cell.length_b   1.000
_cell.length_c   1.000
_cell.angle_alpha   90.00
_cell.angle_beta   90.00
_cell.angle_gamma   90.00
#
_symmetry.space_group_name_H-M   'P 1'
#
loop_
_entity.id
_entity.type
_entity.pdbx_description
1 polymer ?
#
loop_
_entity_poly.entity_id
_entity_poly.type
_entity_poly.pdbx_seq_one_letter_code
_entity_poly.pdbx_strand_id
1 'polypeptide(L)'
;MDKLKIDLKNCYGIQSLEKEFDFSTSKVKAYAIYAPNGLMKTSFSKTFENLANGQLPKEERYNRPSTHEIKVNDIKIAKEMIYVLKSEIDISSDSSAITNILVNPINKSRYDELLIDIDKQKNKLIGSLQKALKVKKAEIEKIILADWNESDFPTCISKIQEITVDDDLSPYEYNTIFDSKAIEILKSQEFISKAKEFTDKYEELFNQAGTIYQKCIFNPIKAETSFSTLDKQGFFAGGHRVHLRGETDSIDQATLNEKLQTIHADIDGNEELKKIRVNLAKNAQTQALIDLIESLTATQVEFLLENIKPENQTQFRKNLWAYYIQNNTEATTYITTYNESKDEIESIEAAAAQAAPRWTKAVELFNVRFVDMPFTLSVANQTQAALGKENAKLKFTFEDGTDTVEWSRSEIKTL
;
A
#
# COMPACT_ATOMS: atom_id res chain seq x y z
N MET A 1 -13.67 -13.40 -35.02
CA MET A 1 -15.11 -13.57 -34.63
C MET A 1 -15.84 -14.07 -35.88
N ASP A 2 -16.39 -15.26 -35.82
CA ASP A 2 -17.09 -15.87 -36.92
C ASP A 2 -18.59 -15.90 -36.67
N LYS A 3 -19.01 -16.11 -35.43
CA LYS A 3 -20.41 -16.09 -35.02
C LYS A 3 -20.63 -15.28 -33.79
N LEU A 4 -21.72 -14.46 -33.77
CA LEU A 4 -22.22 -13.77 -32.60
C LEU A 4 -23.66 -14.21 -32.36
N LYS A 5 -23.90 -14.89 -31.25
CA LYS A 5 -25.25 -15.30 -30.81
C LYS A 5 -25.73 -14.40 -29.67
N ILE A 6 -26.96 -13.90 -29.78
CA ILE A 6 -27.60 -12.99 -28.86
C ILE A 6 -28.95 -13.60 -28.46
N ASP A 7 -29.15 -13.76 -27.15
CA ASP A 7 -30.46 -14.09 -26.55
C ASP A 7 -30.72 -13.09 -25.42
N LEU A 8 -31.74 -12.26 -25.60
CA LEU A 8 -32.17 -11.23 -24.66
C LEU A 8 -33.64 -11.40 -24.31
N LYS A 9 -33.96 -11.35 -23.01
CA LYS A 9 -35.34 -11.31 -22.53
C LYS A 9 -35.53 -10.21 -21.50
N ASN A 10 -36.55 -9.39 -21.68
CA ASN A 10 -36.90 -8.27 -20.81
C ASN A 10 -35.73 -7.28 -20.59
N CYS A 11 -34.99 -6.93 -21.64
CA CYS A 11 -33.88 -5.99 -21.57
C CYS A 11 -34.32 -4.60 -22.10
N TYR A 12 -34.51 -3.62 -21.25
CA TYR A 12 -34.87 -2.24 -21.59
C TYR A 12 -36.10 -2.08 -22.55
N GLY A 13 -37.06 -2.96 -22.47
CA GLY A 13 -38.22 -2.95 -23.36
C GLY A 13 -38.15 -3.98 -24.51
N ILE A 14 -37.02 -4.63 -24.73
CA ILE A 14 -36.94 -5.80 -25.60
C ILE A 14 -37.55 -6.96 -24.83
N GLN A 15 -38.72 -7.44 -25.26
CA GLN A 15 -39.39 -8.56 -24.61
C GLN A 15 -38.65 -9.88 -24.84
N SER A 16 -38.27 -10.14 -26.10
CA SER A 16 -37.47 -11.29 -26.50
C SER A 16 -36.78 -11.00 -27.81
N LEU A 17 -35.48 -11.31 -27.87
CA LEU A 17 -34.68 -11.23 -29.09
C LEU A 17 -33.69 -12.39 -29.09
N GLU A 18 -33.87 -13.32 -30.02
CA GLU A 18 -32.88 -14.39 -30.27
C GLU A 18 -32.38 -14.21 -31.70
N LYS A 19 -31.04 -14.06 -31.87
CA LYS A 19 -30.43 -13.86 -33.18
C LYS A 19 -28.99 -14.35 -33.19
N GLU A 20 -28.64 -15.08 -34.28
CA GLU A 20 -27.27 -15.41 -34.61
C GLU A 20 -26.83 -14.57 -35.83
N PHE A 21 -25.65 -13.96 -35.71
CA PHE A 21 -24.97 -13.23 -36.77
C PHE A 21 -23.76 -14.06 -37.22
N ASP A 22 -23.73 -14.48 -38.47
CA ASP A 22 -22.66 -15.27 -39.05
C ASP A 22 -21.72 -14.37 -39.86
N PHE A 23 -20.51 -14.18 -39.37
CA PHE A 23 -19.45 -13.39 -40.02
C PHE A 23 -18.46 -14.28 -40.80
N SER A 24 -18.62 -15.60 -40.83
CA SER A 24 -17.67 -16.53 -41.42
C SER A 24 -17.52 -16.36 -42.94
N THR A 25 -18.64 -16.07 -43.60
CA THR A 25 -18.73 -15.98 -45.06
C THR A 25 -18.49 -14.59 -45.64
N SER A 26 -18.50 -13.54 -44.83
CA SER A 26 -18.37 -12.15 -45.28
C SER A 26 -16.93 -11.64 -45.19
N LYS A 27 -16.47 -10.96 -46.27
CA LYS A 27 -15.21 -10.21 -46.24
C LYS A 27 -15.28 -9.00 -45.32
N VAL A 28 -16.49 -8.41 -45.17
CA VAL A 28 -16.76 -7.27 -44.26
C VAL A 28 -17.37 -7.83 -43.00
N LYS A 29 -16.69 -7.73 -41.88
CA LYS A 29 -17.16 -8.20 -40.59
C LYS A 29 -18.13 -7.17 -39.93
N ALA A 30 -19.21 -6.87 -40.64
CA ALA A 30 -20.23 -5.89 -40.25
C ALA A 30 -21.64 -6.34 -40.60
N TYR A 31 -22.60 -6.00 -39.73
CA TYR A 31 -24.03 -6.14 -39.98
C TYR A 31 -24.73 -4.79 -39.78
N ALA A 32 -25.62 -4.45 -40.72
CA ALA A 32 -26.53 -3.32 -40.57
C ALA A 32 -27.88 -3.82 -40.03
N ILE A 33 -28.33 -3.26 -38.89
CA ILE A 33 -29.63 -3.55 -38.31
C ILE A 33 -30.53 -2.37 -38.58
N TYR A 34 -31.55 -2.54 -39.42
CA TYR A 34 -32.57 -1.58 -39.66
C TYR A 34 -33.83 -1.91 -38.86
N ALA A 35 -34.40 -0.90 -38.18
CA ALA A 35 -35.69 -1.00 -37.55
C ALA A 35 -36.36 0.39 -37.56
N PRO A 36 -37.70 0.52 -37.82
CA PRO A 36 -38.43 1.77 -37.68
C PRO A 36 -38.26 2.41 -36.31
N ASN A 37 -38.61 3.70 -36.21
CA ASN A 37 -38.58 4.40 -34.92
C ASN A 37 -39.58 3.75 -33.93
N GLY A 38 -39.18 3.65 -32.68
CA GLY A 38 -39.94 2.96 -31.62
C GLY A 38 -39.68 1.46 -31.47
N LEU A 39 -38.96 0.80 -32.41
CA LEU A 39 -38.64 -0.63 -32.35
C LEU A 39 -37.32 -0.93 -31.63
N MET A 40 -37.14 -0.36 -30.45
CA MET A 40 -36.15 -0.75 -29.43
C MET A 40 -34.68 -0.72 -29.89
N LYS A 41 -34.28 0.04 -30.94
CA LYS A 41 -32.86 0.22 -31.34
C LYS A 41 -32.01 0.74 -30.20
N THR A 42 -32.49 1.76 -29.50
CA THR A 42 -31.81 2.35 -28.34
C THR A 42 -31.72 1.37 -27.17
N SER A 43 -32.76 0.55 -26.94
CA SER A 43 -32.75 -0.50 -25.91
C SER A 43 -31.70 -1.57 -26.20
N PHE A 44 -31.53 -1.91 -27.48
CA PHE A 44 -30.48 -2.82 -27.95
C PHE A 44 -29.08 -2.27 -27.64
N SER A 45 -28.80 -1.04 -28.06
CA SER A 45 -27.51 -0.37 -27.76
C SER A 45 -27.26 -0.22 -26.27
N LYS A 46 -28.29 0.19 -25.48
CA LYS A 46 -28.22 0.34 -24.02
C LYS A 46 -27.91 -0.99 -23.31
N THR A 47 -28.43 -2.11 -23.83
CA THR A 47 -28.11 -3.44 -23.30
C THR A 47 -26.60 -3.72 -23.41
N PHE A 48 -26.02 -3.48 -24.56
CA PHE A 48 -24.58 -3.69 -24.78
C PHE A 48 -23.72 -2.67 -24.01
N GLU A 49 -24.17 -1.41 -23.92
CA GLU A 49 -23.49 -0.39 -23.14
C GLU A 49 -23.36 -0.79 -21.65
N ASN A 50 -24.47 -1.27 -21.06
CA ASN A 50 -24.43 -1.70 -19.66
C ASN A 50 -23.55 -2.93 -19.46
N LEU A 51 -23.60 -3.89 -20.37
CA LEU A 51 -22.71 -5.06 -20.31
C LEU A 51 -21.23 -4.68 -20.43
N ALA A 52 -20.90 -3.71 -21.29
CA ALA A 52 -19.54 -3.16 -21.40
C ALA A 52 -19.08 -2.52 -20.09
N ASN A 53 -19.99 -1.89 -19.33
CA ASN A 53 -19.73 -1.29 -18.03
C ASN A 53 -19.83 -2.30 -16.86
N GLY A 54 -20.01 -3.58 -17.14
CA GLY A 54 -20.15 -4.62 -16.10
C GLY A 54 -21.48 -4.55 -15.35
N GLN A 55 -22.47 -3.83 -15.90
CA GLN A 55 -23.83 -3.72 -15.34
C GLN A 55 -24.77 -4.71 -16.04
N LEU A 56 -25.72 -5.26 -15.28
CA LEU A 56 -26.73 -6.14 -15.86
C LEU A 56 -27.86 -5.30 -16.52
N PRO A 57 -28.35 -5.71 -17.70
CA PRO A 57 -29.55 -5.13 -18.29
C PRO A 57 -30.75 -5.36 -17.37
N LYS A 58 -31.68 -4.41 -17.35
CA LYS A 58 -32.89 -4.47 -16.52
C LYS A 58 -34.14 -4.15 -17.33
N GLU A 59 -35.28 -4.63 -16.86
CA GLU A 59 -36.60 -4.21 -17.32
C GLU A 59 -37.02 -2.97 -16.51
N GLU A 60 -37.47 -1.90 -17.20
CA GLU A 60 -37.68 -0.60 -16.56
C GLU A 60 -39.18 -0.29 -16.27
N ARG A 61 -40.13 -1.10 -16.81
CA ARG A 61 -41.57 -0.77 -16.70
C ARG A 61 -42.34 -1.66 -15.73
N TYR A 62 -42.06 -2.95 -15.78
CA TYR A 62 -42.87 -3.96 -15.07
C TYR A 62 -42.07 -4.74 -14.06
N ASN A 63 -40.80 -4.39 -13.85
CA ASN A 63 -39.86 -5.05 -12.93
C ASN A 63 -39.79 -6.59 -13.14
N ARG A 64 -39.87 -7.03 -14.41
CA ARG A 64 -39.72 -8.44 -14.76
C ARG A 64 -38.26 -8.87 -14.73
N PRO A 65 -37.97 -10.12 -14.39
CA PRO A 65 -36.58 -10.61 -14.44
C PRO A 65 -36.04 -10.54 -15.87
N SER A 66 -34.86 -9.92 -16.02
CA SER A 66 -34.15 -9.82 -17.29
C SER A 66 -33.14 -10.96 -17.41
N THR A 67 -33.05 -11.56 -18.59
CA THR A 67 -31.99 -12.51 -18.91
C THR A 67 -31.28 -12.08 -20.19
N HIS A 68 -29.97 -12.34 -20.23
CA HIS A 68 -29.14 -12.06 -21.40
C HIS A 68 -28.10 -13.16 -21.55
N GLU A 69 -27.91 -13.62 -22.74
CA GLU A 69 -26.82 -14.50 -23.12
C GLU A 69 -26.23 -14.00 -24.44
N ILE A 70 -24.96 -13.60 -24.42
CA ILE A 70 -24.25 -13.14 -25.62
C ILE A 70 -22.98 -13.95 -25.74
N LYS A 71 -22.83 -14.65 -26.86
CA LYS A 71 -21.72 -15.56 -27.14
C LYS A 71 -21.04 -15.19 -28.45
N VAL A 72 -19.72 -15.25 -28.43
CA VAL A 72 -18.86 -15.18 -29.62
C VAL A 72 -18.22 -16.54 -29.83
N ASN A 73 -18.49 -17.19 -30.95
CA ASN A 73 -18.04 -18.56 -31.24
C ASN A 73 -18.36 -19.52 -30.06
N ASP A 74 -19.60 -19.47 -29.56
CA ASP A 74 -20.14 -20.25 -28.44
C ASP A 74 -19.52 -19.95 -27.07
N ILE A 75 -18.60 -19.00 -26.94
CA ILE A 75 -17.99 -18.55 -25.68
C ILE A 75 -18.70 -17.26 -25.24
N LYS A 76 -19.06 -17.17 -23.96
CA LYS A 76 -19.67 -15.95 -23.38
C LYS A 76 -18.75 -14.75 -23.60
N ILE A 77 -19.32 -13.66 -24.13
CA ILE A 77 -18.56 -12.44 -24.41
C ILE A 77 -18.09 -11.78 -23.10
N ALA A 78 -16.81 -11.41 -23.05
CA ALA A 78 -16.27 -10.60 -21.97
C ALA A 78 -16.67 -9.12 -22.18
N LYS A 79 -16.87 -8.38 -21.07
CA LYS A 79 -17.28 -6.97 -21.12
C LYS A 79 -16.30 -6.09 -21.90
N GLU A 80 -15.02 -6.41 -21.82
CA GLU A 80 -13.92 -5.70 -22.51
C GLU A 80 -13.95 -5.88 -24.04
N MET A 81 -14.71 -6.86 -24.54
CA MET A 81 -14.91 -7.11 -25.97
C MET A 81 -16.09 -6.32 -26.54
N ILE A 82 -16.84 -5.61 -25.70
CA ILE A 82 -18.02 -4.85 -26.10
C ILE A 82 -17.68 -3.36 -26.12
N TYR A 83 -17.93 -2.73 -27.25
CA TYR A 83 -17.81 -1.29 -27.40
C TYR A 83 -19.04 -0.69 -28.08
N VAL A 84 -19.64 0.33 -27.47
CA VAL A 84 -20.81 1.03 -28.01
C VAL A 84 -20.43 2.47 -28.37
N LEU A 85 -20.43 2.77 -29.68
CA LEU A 85 -20.27 4.13 -30.18
C LEU A 85 -21.58 4.90 -29.99
N LYS A 86 -21.52 5.99 -29.23
CA LYS A 86 -22.65 6.92 -29.04
C LYS A 86 -22.62 8.01 -30.11
N SER A 87 -23.82 8.55 -30.44
CA SER A 87 -23.95 9.73 -31.30
C SER A 87 -23.37 11.00 -30.66
N GLU A 88 -23.40 11.04 -29.32
CA GLU A 88 -22.80 12.12 -28.53
C GLU A 88 -21.73 11.47 -27.63
N ILE A 89 -20.48 11.71 -27.91
CA ILE A 89 -19.36 11.31 -27.08
C ILE A 89 -18.96 12.56 -26.28
N ASP A 90 -19.02 12.46 -24.95
CA ASP A 90 -18.41 13.50 -24.12
C ASP A 90 -16.89 13.46 -24.33
N ILE A 91 -16.44 14.38 -25.15
CA ILE A 91 -15.02 14.59 -25.42
C ILE A 91 -14.35 15.45 -24.34
N SER A 92 -15.03 15.71 -23.22
CA SER A 92 -14.50 16.58 -22.17
C SER A 92 -13.52 15.91 -21.22
N SER A 93 -13.46 14.59 -21.15
CA SER A 93 -12.52 13.82 -20.33
C SER A 93 -11.63 12.93 -21.19
N ASP A 94 -10.45 12.57 -20.68
CA ASP A 94 -9.61 11.53 -21.28
C ASP A 94 -10.43 10.25 -21.39
N SER A 95 -10.70 9.84 -22.64
CA SER A 95 -11.74 8.86 -22.91
C SER A 95 -11.24 7.45 -22.60
N SER A 96 -11.72 6.86 -21.50
CA SER A 96 -11.59 5.42 -21.23
C SER A 96 -12.13 4.55 -22.38
N ALA A 97 -13.10 5.08 -23.14
CA ALA A 97 -13.69 4.42 -24.29
C ALA A 97 -12.68 4.14 -25.41
N ILE A 98 -11.77 5.07 -25.72
CA ILE A 98 -10.74 4.88 -26.74
C ILE A 98 -9.70 3.86 -26.25
N THR A 99 -9.33 3.90 -24.98
CA THR A 99 -8.41 2.94 -24.37
C THR A 99 -8.96 1.53 -24.46
N ASN A 100 -10.24 1.31 -24.17
CA ASN A 100 -10.88 0.00 -24.19
C ASN A 100 -10.93 -0.67 -25.59
N ILE A 101 -10.98 0.12 -26.67
CA ILE A 101 -10.96 -0.44 -28.05
C ILE A 101 -9.61 -1.07 -28.40
N LEU A 102 -8.55 -0.56 -27.82
CA LEU A 102 -7.17 -0.82 -28.25
C LEU A 102 -6.40 -1.73 -27.30
N VAL A 103 -6.95 -1.97 -26.12
CA VAL A 103 -6.38 -2.92 -25.14
C VAL A 103 -6.72 -4.35 -25.54
N ASN A 104 -5.70 -5.22 -25.50
CA ASN A 104 -5.95 -6.66 -25.55
C ASN A 104 -6.52 -7.11 -24.18
N PRO A 105 -7.79 -7.54 -24.11
CA PRO A 105 -8.43 -7.82 -22.82
C PRO A 105 -7.78 -9.00 -22.08
N ILE A 106 -7.21 -9.97 -22.80
CA ILE A 106 -6.53 -11.13 -22.20
C ILE A 106 -5.22 -10.67 -21.55
N ASN A 107 -4.41 -9.91 -22.28
CA ASN A 107 -3.15 -9.40 -21.77
C ASN A 107 -3.37 -8.44 -20.58
N LYS A 108 -4.42 -7.61 -20.65
CA LYS A 108 -4.77 -6.71 -19.55
C LYS A 108 -5.18 -7.49 -18.31
N SER A 109 -6.07 -8.47 -18.44
CA SER A 109 -6.51 -9.28 -17.29
C SER A 109 -5.32 -9.97 -16.62
N ARG A 110 -4.45 -10.56 -17.43
CA ARG A 110 -3.26 -11.24 -16.91
C ARG A 110 -2.26 -10.28 -16.26
N TYR A 111 -2.06 -9.12 -16.86
CA TYR A 111 -1.21 -8.06 -16.30
C TYR A 111 -1.73 -7.59 -14.94
N ASP A 112 -3.04 -7.32 -14.86
CA ASP A 112 -3.69 -6.88 -13.61
C ASP A 112 -3.59 -7.97 -12.51
N GLU A 113 -3.77 -9.25 -12.86
CA GLU A 113 -3.59 -10.38 -11.93
C GLU A 113 -2.18 -10.44 -11.36
N LEU A 114 -1.14 -10.31 -12.21
CA LEU A 114 0.25 -10.32 -11.77
C LEU A 114 0.56 -9.16 -10.83
N LEU A 115 0.09 -7.96 -11.14
CA LEU A 115 0.28 -6.80 -10.28
C LEU A 115 -0.45 -6.95 -8.94
N ILE A 116 -1.67 -7.48 -8.93
CA ILE A 116 -2.44 -7.74 -7.71
C ILE A 116 -1.70 -8.75 -6.82
N ASP A 117 -1.13 -9.79 -7.41
CA ASP A 117 -0.42 -10.81 -6.63
C ASP A 117 0.89 -10.26 -6.04
N ILE A 118 1.68 -9.51 -6.82
CA ILE A 118 2.86 -8.79 -6.33
C ILE A 118 2.48 -7.88 -5.15
N ASP A 119 1.43 -7.07 -5.32
CA ASP A 119 1.00 -6.12 -4.28
C ASP A 119 0.49 -6.82 -3.02
N LYS A 120 -0.19 -7.94 -3.18
CA LYS A 120 -0.62 -8.81 -2.08
C LYS A 120 0.57 -9.35 -1.27
N GLN A 121 1.61 -9.86 -1.92
CA GLN A 121 2.80 -10.35 -1.23
C GLN A 121 3.60 -9.19 -0.59
N LYS A 122 3.73 -8.05 -1.27
CA LYS A 122 4.28 -6.82 -0.69
C LYS A 122 3.56 -6.42 0.60
N ASN A 123 2.24 -6.42 0.59
CA ASN A 123 1.43 -6.07 1.75
C ASN A 123 1.60 -7.04 2.93
N LYS A 124 1.83 -8.32 2.67
CA LYS A 124 2.16 -9.31 3.71
C LYS A 124 3.52 -9.04 4.33
N LEU A 125 4.55 -8.83 3.50
CA LEU A 125 5.89 -8.46 3.95
C LEU A 125 5.85 -7.20 4.83
N ILE A 126 5.24 -6.13 4.35
CA ILE A 126 5.11 -4.88 5.11
C ILE A 126 4.36 -5.12 6.44
N GLY A 127 3.32 -5.96 6.44
CA GLY A 127 2.58 -6.32 7.65
C GLY A 127 3.42 -7.12 8.66
N SER A 128 4.29 -7.99 8.20
CA SER A 128 5.24 -8.74 9.04
C SER A 128 6.31 -7.81 9.64
N LEU A 129 6.92 -6.96 8.81
CA LEU A 129 7.92 -5.97 9.26
C LEU A 129 7.34 -4.97 10.26
N GLN A 130 6.08 -4.53 10.07
CA GLN A 130 5.37 -3.68 11.04
C GLN A 130 5.34 -4.30 12.44
N LYS A 131 5.03 -5.60 12.52
CA LYS A 131 4.94 -6.31 13.80
C LYS A 131 6.30 -6.44 14.47
N ALA A 132 7.33 -6.74 13.70
CA ALA A 132 8.68 -6.97 14.21
C ALA A 132 9.39 -5.67 14.63
N LEU A 133 9.31 -4.64 13.80
CA LEU A 133 10.08 -3.40 13.96
C LEU A 133 9.29 -2.24 14.57
N LYS A 134 7.99 -2.43 14.84
CA LYS A 134 7.05 -1.42 15.38
C LYS A 134 6.91 -0.15 14.52
N VAL A 135 7.39 -0.17 13.27
CA VAL A 135 7.27 0.93 12.31
C VAL A 135 5.84 0.98 11.76
N LYS A 136 5.28 2.16 11.53
CA LYS A 136 3.94 2.30 10.94
C LYS A 136 3.91 1.75 9.52
N LYS A 137 2.91 0.95 9.19
CA LYS A 137 2.76 0.27 7.90
C LYS A 137 2.97 1.21 6.70
N ALA A 138 2.38 2.40 6.75
CA ALA A 138 2.46 3.38 5.65
C ALA A 138 3.85 4.03 5.48
N GLU A 139 4.76 3.87 6.45
CA GLU A 139 6.08 4.49 6.45
C GLU A 139 7.20 3.50 6.12
N ILE A 140 6.96 2.17 6.24
CA ILE A 140 7.98 1.14 6.10
C ILE A 140 8.72 1.25 4.77
N GLU A 141 8.01 1.27 3.66
CA GLU A 141 8.62 1.35 2.33
C GLU A 141 9.48 2.59 2.18
N LYS A 142 8.96 3.75 2.58
CA LYS A 142 9.68 5.03 2.51
C LYS A 142 10.96 5.01 3.34
N ILE A 143 10.90 4.45 4.56
CA ILE A 143 12.05 4.41 5.47
C ILE A 143 13.12 3.45 4.95
N ILE A 144 12.72 2.26 4.48
CA ILE A 144 13.67 1.28 3.91
C ILE A 144 14.38 1.90 2.70
N LEU A 145 13.64 2.49 1.76
CA LEU A 145 14.21 3.12 0.58
C LEU A 145 15.16 4.26 0.93
N ALA A 146 14.80 5.08 1.92
CA ALA A 146 15.65 6.17 2.39
C ALA A 146 16.93 5.66 3.09
N ASP A 147 16.82 4.68 3.99
CA ASP A 147 17.98 4.12 4.71
C ASP A 147 18.97 3.42 3.76
N TRP A 148 18.46 2.81 2.67
CA TRP A 148 19.27 2.11 1.68
C TRP A 148 19.67 2.97 0.49
N ASN A 149 19.13 4.20 0.39
CA ASN A 149 19.33 5.12 -0.74
C ASN A 149 18.93 4.46 -2.08
N GLU A 150 17.77 3.82 -2.09
CA GLU A 150 17.18 3.16 -3.26
C GLU A 150 15.87 3.85 -3.64
N SER A 151 15.47 3.68 -4.90
CA SER A 151 14.24 4.28 -5.43
C SER A 151 13.14 3.25 -5.73
N ASP A 152 13.53 1.96 -5.83
CA ASP A 152 12.64 0.86 -6.19
C ASP A 152 12.62 -0.21 -5.09
N PHE A 153 11.42 -0.51 -4.60
CA PHE A 153 11.25 -1.40 -3.45
C PHE A 153 11.65 -2.86 -3.73
N PRO A 154 11.24 -3.51 -4.86
CA PRO A 154 11.69 -4.86 -5.17
C PRO A 154 13.21 -4.99 -5.28
N THR A 155 13.85 -4.06 -5.98
CA THR A 155 15.31 -4.01 -6.12
C THR A 155 15.99 -3.83 -4.77
N CYS A 156 15.45 -2.96 -3.91
CA CYS A 156 15.96 -2.74 -2.56
C CYS A 156 15.89 -4.02 -1.72
N ILE A 157 14.74 -4.69 -1.69
CA ILE A 157 14.57 -5.96 -0.93
C ILE A 157 15.49 -7.05 -1.47
N SER A 158 15.66 -7.18 -2.78
CA SER A 158 16.60 -8.14 -3.38
C SER A 158 18.04 -7.89 -2.93
N LYS A 159 18.51 -6.65 -2.97
CA LYS A 159 19.86 -6.28 -2.48
C LYS A 159 20.05 -6.57 -1.00
N ILE A 160 19.02 -6.34 -0.20
CA ILE A 160 19.06 -6.60 1.25
C ILE A 160 19.21 -8.11 1.51
N GLN A 161 18.58 -8.96 0.72
CA GLN A 161 18.70 -10.42 0.88
C GLN A 161 20.10 -10.96 0.56
N GLU A 162 20.91 -10.25 -0.21
CA GLU A 162 22.28 -10.64 -0.58
C GLU A 162 23.33 -10.29 0.49
N ILE A 163 22.97 -9.46 1.48
CA ILE A 163 23.90 -9.00 2.52
C ILE A 163 23.94 -10.02 3.64
N THR A 164 25.13 -10.23 4.21
CA THR A 164 25.28 -11.05 5.41
C THR A 164 25.21 -10.18 6.66
N VAL A 165 24.38 -10.55 7.63
CA VAL A 165 24.33 -9.96 8.96
C VAL A 165 24.65 -11.04 9.97
N ASP A 166 25.83 -10.94 10.57
CA ASP A 166 26.34 -11.95 11.51
C ASP A 166 25.82 -11.75 12.93
N ASP A 167 25.42 -10.53 13.29
CA ASP A 167 24.92 -10.18 14.61
C ASP A 167 23.48 -10.66 14.81
N ASP A 168 23.15 -11.14 16.01
CA ASP A 168 21.77 -11.36 16.42
C ASP A 168 21.11 -10.01 16.79
N LEU A 169 20.35 -9.49 15.86
CA LEU A 169 19.63 -8.22 16.03
C LEU A 169 18.15 -8.41 16.45
N SER A 170 17.74 -9.65 16.77
CA SER A 170 16.36 -9.95 17.19
C SER A 170 15.86 -9.15 18.40
N PRO A 171 16.70 -8.73 19.37
CA PRO A 171 16.23 -7.95 20.50
C PRO A 171 15.91 -6.47 20.16
N TYR A 172 16.38 -5.96 19.02
CA TYR A 172 16.34 -4.52 18.73
C TYR A 172 15.17 -4.15 17.81
N GLU A 173 14.26 -3.33 18.33
CA GLU A 173 13.11 -2.81 17.57
C GLU A 173 13.45 -1.46 16.92
N TYR A 174 13.39 -1.39 15.59
CA TYR A 174 13.77 -0.19 14.83
C TYR A 174 13.06 1.08 15.33
N ASN A 175 11.73 1.07 15.41
CA ASN A 175 10.98 2.28 15.77
C ASN A 175 11.19 2.69 17.22
N THR A 176 11.38 1.75 18.12
CA THR A 176 11.65 2.04 19.55
C THR A 176 12.99 2.75 19.72
N ILE A 177 14.01 2.36 18.92
CA ILE A 177 15.35 2.96 18.99
C ILE A 177 15.41 4.29 18.23
N PHE A 178 14.85 4.36 17.04
CA PHE A 178 14.99 5.51 16.14
C PHE A 178 13.83 6.50 16.19
N ASP A 179 12.87 6.35 17.11
CA ASP A 179 11.94 7.42 17.43
C ASP A 179 12.72 8.68 17.87
N SER A 180 12.25 9.84 17.44
CA SER A 180 12.97 11.10 17.67
C SER A 180 13.24 11.40 19.13
N LYS A 181 12.32 11.04 20.04
CA LYS A 181 12.45 11.26 21.47
C LYS A 181 13.32 10.20 22.14
N ALA A 182 13.23 8.96 21.67
CA ALA A 182 14.06 7.87 22.18
C ALA A 182 15.54 8.06 21.80
N ILE A 183 15.82 8.38 20.55
CA ILE A 183 17.19 8.61 20.06
C ILE A 183 17.86 9.83 20.72
N GLU A 184 17.07 10.86 21.08
CA GLU A 184 17.55 12.02 21.81
C GLU A 184 18.06 11.62 23.21
N ILE A 185 17.33 10.77 23.93
CA ILE A 185 17.76 10.23 25.24
C ILE A 185 18.99 9.35 25.08
N LEU A 186 18.97 8.40 24.14
CA LEU A 186 20.08 7.48 23.91
C LEU A 186 21.40 8.20 23.56
N LYS A 187 21.33 9.38 22.93
CA LYS A 187 22.48 10.21 22.58
C LYS A 187 22.85 11.25 23.63
N SER A 188 22.09 11.37 24.71
CA SER A 188 22.42 12.32 25.77
C SER A 188 23.69 11.89 26.52
N GLN A 189 24.53 12.84 26.89
CA GLN A 189 25.78 12.55 27.62
C GLN A 189 25.49 11.89 28.97
N GLU A 190 24.41 12.29 29.64
CA GLU A 190 23.96 11.68 30.88
C GLU A 190 23.66 10.20 30.69
N PHE A 191 22.93 9.83 29.62
CA PHE A 191 22.61 8.43 29.36
C PHE A 191 23.86 7.63 28.98
N ILE A 192 24.67 8.11 28.03
CA ILE A 192 25.87 7.41 27.57
C ILE A 192 26.84 7.14 28.72
N SER A 193 27.07 8.12 29.58
CA SER A 193 28.03 8.00 30.71
C SER A 193 27.55 7.07 31.82
N LYS A 194 26.23 6.93 31.99
CA LYS A 194 25.61 6.24 33.12
C LYS A 194 24.72 5.07 32.74
N ALA A 195 24.64 4.73 31.45
CA ALA A 195 23.70 3.70 30.96
C ALA A 195 23.94 2.35 31.65
N LYS A 196 25.19 1.95 31.84
CA LYS A 196 25.53 0.69 32.54
C LYS A 196 25.12 0.75 34.00
N GLU A 197 25.53 1.80 34.71
CA GLU A 197 25.17 2.00 36.13
C GLU A 197 23.65 2.05 36.31
N PHE A 198 22.94 2.76 35.41
CA PHE A 198 21.49 2.80 35.39
C PHE A 198 20.88 1.42 35.16
N THR A 199 21.36 0.66 34.18
CA THR A 199 20.84 -0.67 33.87
C THR A 199 21.05 -1.64 35.04
N ASP A 200 22.25 -1.64 35.64
CA ASP A 200 22.57 -2.49 36.78
C ASP A 200 21.68 -2.13 38.00
N LYS A 201 21.58 -0.86 38.32
CA LYS A 201 20.72 -0.38 39.40
C LYS A 201 19.24 -0.60 39.15
N TYR A 202 18.81 -0.43 37.92
CA TYR A 202 17.43 -0.66 37.54
C TYR A 202 17.06 -2.15 37.60
N GLU A 203 18.00 -3.05 37.27
CA GLU A 203 17.82 -4.50 37.43
C GLU A 203 17.76 -4.92 38.91
N GLU A 204 18.52 -4.27 39.80
CA GLU A 204 18.44 -4.50 41.24
C GLU A 204 17.02 -4.23 41.79
N LEU A 205 16.26 -3.26 41.21
CA LEU A 205 14.88 -2.96 41.62
C LEU A 205 13.94 -4.15 41.47
N PHE A 206 14.14 -4.96 40.44
CA PHE A 206 13.32 -6.17 40.19
C PHE A 206 13.65 -7.24 41.25
N ASN A 207 14.90 -7.31 41.68
CA ASN A 207 15.34 -8.27 42.69
C ASN A 207 14.87 -7.88 44.11
N GLN A 208 14.96 -6.59 44.45
CA GLN A 208 14.51 -6.08 45.74
C GLN A 208 12.99 -6.02 45.85
N ALA A 209 12.33 -5.68 44.77
CA ALA A 209 10.89 -5.53 44.66
C ALA A 209 10.19 -6.75 44.08
N GLY A 210 10.80 -7.93 44.17
CA GLY A 210 10.40 -9.15 43.46
C GLY A 210 8.94 -9.61 43.56
N THR A 211 8.16 -8.94 44.40
CA THR A 211 6.72 -9.11 44.50
C THR A 211 5.92 -8.02 43.79
N ILE A 212 6.45 -6.79 43.67
CA ILE A 212 5.75 -5.64 43.08
C ILE A 212 6.01 -5.52 41.58
N TYR A 213 7.29 -5.52 41.21
CA TYR A 213 7.69 -5.34 39.81
C TYR A 213 7.92 -6.65 39.09
N GLN A 214 7.62 -6.65 37.78
CA GLN A 214 7.92 -7.75 36.89
C GLN A 214 8.55 -7.18 35.62
N LYS A 215 9.77 -7.62 35.33
CA LYS A 215 10.56 -7.17 34.16
C LYS A 215 9.74 -7.21 32.87
N CYS A 216 9.79 -6.16 32.07
CA CYS A 216 9.07 -5.97 30.81
C CYS A 216 7.52 -5.90 30.91
N ILE A 217 6.92 -6.23 32.05
CA ILE A 217 5.45 -6.26 32.23
C ILE A 217 4.99 -5.08 33.08
N PHE A 218 5.47 -4.98 34.30
CA PHE A 218 5.09 -3.95 35.25
C PHE A 218 6.34 -3.44 35.98
N ASN A 219 6.88 -2.34 35.49
CA ASN A 219 8.13 -1.74 35.95
C ASN A 219 7.86 -0.47 36.78
N PRO A 220 8.89 0.10 37.42
CA PRO A 220 8.75 1.32 38.23
C PRO A 220 8.08 2.48 37.49
N ILE A 221 8.37 2.69 36.21
CA ILE A 221 7.82 3.77 35.38
C ILE A 221 6.34 3.54 35.11
N LYS A 222 5.96 2.31 34.73
CA LYS A 222 4.55 1.94 34.54
C LYS A 222 3.75 2.04 35.83
N ALA A 223 4.35 1.64 36.94
CA ALA A 223 3.74 1.76 38.26
C ALA A 223 3.45 3.23 38.61
N GLU A 224 4.44 4.10 38.50
CA GLU A 224 4.30 5.53 38.74
C GLU A 224 3.21 6.15 37.88
N THR A 225 3.18 5.86 36.61
CA THR A 225 2.17 6.34 35.68
C THR A 225 0.76 5.84 36.05
N SER A 226 0.64 4.56 36.35
CA SER A 226 -0.65 3.93 36.70
C SER A 226 -1.20 4.49 38.00
N PHE A 227 -0.39 4.59 39.03
CA PHE A 227 -0.82 5.10 40.33
C PHE A 227 -1.11 6.61 40.31
N SER A 228 -0.32 7.39 39.58
CA SER A 228 -0.62 8.80 39.33
C SER A 228 -1.95 8.99 38.60
N THR A 229 -2.28 8.11 37.67
CA THR A 229 -3.56 8.15 36.94
C THR A 229 -4.72 7.83 37.89
N LEU A 230 -4.61 6.79 38.71
CA LEU A 230 -5.61 6.45 39.71
C LEU A 230 -5.85 7.60 40.72
N ASP A 231 -4.79 8.23 41.14
CA ASP A 231 -4.85 9.39 42.05
C ASP A 231 -5.61 10.57 41.41
N LYS A 232 -5.21 10.95 40.19
CA LYS A 232 -5.87 12.04 39.45
C LYS A 232 -7.36 11.79 39.18
N GLN A 233 -7.74 10.52 39.05
CA GLN A 233 -9.14 10.12 38.86
C GLN A 233 -9.92 10.01 40.18
N GLY A 234 -9.31 10.35 41.33
CA GLY A 234 -9.96 10.32 42.61
C GLY A 234 -10.10 8.94 43.23
N PHE A 235 -9.42 7.93 42.73
CA PHE A 235 -9.51 6.55 43.25
C PHE A 235 -9.17 6.49 44.74
N PHE A 236 -8.03 7.04 45.13
CA PHE A 236 -7.61 7.08 46.54
C PHE A 236 -8.45 8.04 47.41
N ALA A 237 -8.84 9.19 46.86
CA ALA A 237 -9.74 10.12 47.53
C ALA A 237 -11.11 9.51 47.80
N GLY A 238 -11.58 8.56 46.98
CA GLY A 238 -12.77 7.75 47.18
C GLY A 238 -12.63 6.66 48.26
N GLY A 239 -11.48 6.56 48.92
CA GLY A 239 -11.20 5.59 50.00
C GLY A 239 -10.80 4.19 49.45
N HIS A 240 -10.53 4.07 48.14
CA HIS A 240 -10.09 2.82 47.57
C HIS A 240 -8.62 2.53 47.88
N ARG A 241 -8.26 1.25 47.89
CA ARG A 241 -6.93 0.75 48.22
C ARG A 241 -6.45 -0.19 47.09
N VAL A 242 -5.12 -0.34 46.99
CA VAL A 242 -4.49 -1.29 46.04
C VAL A 242 -3.98 -2.50 46.82
N HIS A 243 -4.12 -3.67 46.22
CA HIS A 243 -3.49 -4.88 46.70
C HIS A 243 -2.30 -5.22 45.78
N LEU A 244 -1.09 -5.12 46.31
CA LEU A 244 0.11 -5.44 45.59
C LEU A 244 0.42 -6.93 45.70
N ARG A 245 0.97 -7.53 44.66
CA ARG A 245 1.38 -8.92 44.66
C ARG A 245 2.40 -9.17 45.78
N GLY A 246 2.15 -10.20 46.58
CA GLY A 246 3.01 -10.59 47.71
C GLY A 246 2.72 -9.86 49.01
N GLU A 247 1.82 -8.89 49.04
CA GLU A 247 1.32 -8.28 50.28
C GLU A 247 0.13 -9.07 50.82
N THR A 248 -0.03 -9.08 52.12
CA THR A 248 -1.19 -9.72 52.80
C THR A 248 -2.41 -8.81 52.81
N ASP A 249 -2.20 -7.51 52.89
CA ASP A 249 -3.26 -6.52 53.03
C ASP A 249 -3.26 -5.50 51.87
N SER A 250 -4.43 -4.91 51.62
CA SER A 250 -4.53 -3.77 50.71
C SER A 250 -3.99 -2.49 51.40
N ILE A 251 -3.24 -1.71 50.63
CA ILE A 251 -2.57 -0.50 51.11
C ILE A 251 -3.22 0.76 50.57
N ASP A 252 -3.17 1.82 51.33
CA ASP A 252 -3.60 3.16 50.94
C ASP A 252 -2.52 3.91 50.17
N GLN A 253 -2.87 5.12 49.70
CA GLN A 253 -1.98 5.96 48.91
C GLN A 253 -0.68 6.33 49.68
N ALA A 254 -0.78 6.64 50.97
CA ALA A 254 0.38 7.07 51.76
C ALA A 254 1.40 5.93 51.89
N THR A 255 0.92 4.75 52.26
CA THR A 255 1.73 3.54 52.37
C THR A 255 2.33 3.11 51.02
N LEU A 256 1.55 3.25 49.92
CA LEU A 256 2.04 2.97 48.59
C LEU A 256 3.20 3.90 48.23
N ASN A 257 3.04 5.22 48.44
CA ASN A 257 4.07 6.20 48.12
C ASN A 257 5.35 5.97 48.93
N GLU A 258 5.23 5.66 50.20
CA GLU A 258 6.37 5.36 51.09
C GLU A 258 7.14 4.12 50.59
N LYS A 259 6.44 3.04 50.22
CA LYS A 259 7.04 1.85 49.63
C LYS A 259 7.77 2.15 48.32
N LEU A 260 7.13 2.90 47.40
CA LEU A 260 7.75 3.27 46.13
C LEU A 260 8.99 4.15 46.34
N GLN A 261 8.95 5.12 47.27
CA GLN A 261 10.11 5.96 47.60
C GLN A 261 11.27 5.12 48.14
N THR A 262 10.97 4.17 49.05
CA THR A 262 12.00 3.26 49.58
C THR A 262 12.66 2.41 48.48
N ILE A 263 11.87 1.85 47.60
CA ILE A 263 12.37 1.01 46.50
C ILE A 263 13.21 1.83 45.51
N HIS A 264 12.83 3.08 45.24
CA HIS A 264 13.56 3.93 44.30
C HIS A 264 14.73 4.68 44.91
N ALA A 265 14.97 4.56 46.24
CA ALA A 265 15.95 5.38 46.95
C ALA A 265 17.36 5.29 46.34
N ASP A 266 17.80 4.12 45.87
CA ASP A 266 19.12 3.93 45.29
C ASP A 266 19.32 4.64 43.95
N ILE A 267 18.25 4.76 43.16
CA ILE A 267 18.27 5.54 41.91
C ILE A 267 18.05 7.01 42.19
N ASP A 268 17.04 7.37 42.97
CA ASP A 268 16.66 8.75 43.22
C ASP A 268 17.65 9.49 44.13
N GLY A 269 18.51 8.76 44.86
CA GLY A 269 19.64 9.31 45.62
C GLY A 269 20.81 9.76 44.71
N ASN A 270 20.85 9.35 43.46
CA ASN A 270 21.83 9.81 42.48
C ASN A 270 21.14 10.75 41.46
N GLU A 271 21.52 12.02 41.45
CA GLU A 271 20.87 13.03 40.58
C GLU A 271 20.97 12.72 39.11
N GLU A 272 22.02 12.06 38.64
CA GLU A 272 22.19 11.68 37.24
C GLU A 272 21.27 10.50 36.84
N LEU A 273 21.20 9.47 37.68
CA LEU A 273 20.32 8.32 37.48
C LEU A 273 18.84 8.72 37.56
N LYS A 274 18.52 9.64 38.50
CA LYS A 274 17.19 10.21 38.63
C LYS A 274 16.77 10.98 37.35
N LYS A 275 17.66 11.79 36.79
CA LYS A 275 17.38 12.49 35.50
C LYS A 275 17.10 11.52 34.37
N ILE A 276 17.88 10.44 34.26
CA ILE A 276 17.65 9.38 33.25
C ILE A 276 16.26 8.77 33.46
N ARG A 277 15.91 8.37 34.69
CA ARG A 277 14.60 7.79 34.99
C ARG A 277 13.45 8.74 34.63
N VAL A 278 13.55 10.01 35.03
CA VAL A 278 12.53 11.04 34.75
C VAL A 278 12.38 11.26 33.23
N ASN A 279 13.47 11.30 32.48
CA ASN A 279 13.42 11.47 31.03
C ASN A 279 12.79 10.27 30.35
N LEU A 280 13.07 9.06 30.80
CA LEU A 280 12.46 7.82 30.28
C LEU A 280 10.96 7.72 30.60
N ALA A 281 10.50 8.30 31.71
CA ALA A 281 9.10 8.31 32.10
C ALA A 281 8.22 9.33 31.34
N LYS A 282 8.81 10.24 30.57
CA LYS A 282 8.19 11.46 30.06
C LYS A 282 6.99 11.24 29.12
N ASN A 283 7.04 10.21 28.29
CA ASN A 283 6.01 9.93 27.27
C ASN A 283 6.00 8.46 26.83
N ALA A 284 5.02 8.05 26.05
CA ALA A 284 4.84 6.66 25.61
C ALA A 284 6.04 6.12 24.80
N GLN A 285 6.70 6.96 24.00
CA GLN A 285 7.85 6.55 23.18
C GLN A 285 9.07 6.26 24.07
N THR A 286 9.32 7.07 25.06
CA THR A 286 10.43 6.88 26.01
C THR A 286 10.15 5.73 26.99
N GLN A 287 8.88 5.47 27.32
CA GLN A 287 8.48 4.27 28.07
C GLN A 287 8.70 2.98 27.26
N ALA A 288 8.43 2.99 25.97
CA ALA A 288 8.77 1.85 25.10
C ALA A 288 10.28 1.59 25.05
N LEU A 289 11.10 2.64 25.07
CA LEU A 289 12.55 2.53 25.15
C LEU A 289 13.00 1.86 26.46
N ILE A 290 12.40 2.19 27.60
CA ILE A 290 12.76 1.53 28.86
C ILE A 290 12.38 0.05 28.84
N ASP A 291 11.23 -0.32 28.28
CA ASP A 291 10.83 -1.72 28.10
C ASP A 291 11.86 -2.49 27.25
N LEU A 292 12.38 -1.86 26.20
CA LEU A 292 13.45 -2.41 25.38
C LEU A 292 14.74 -2.59 26.22
N ILE A 293 15.21 -1.54 26.91
CA ILE A 293 16.43 -1.60 27.72
C ILE A 293 16.33 -2.70 28.79
N GLU A 294 15.18 -2.86 29.44
CA GLU A 294 14.93 -3.94 30.39
C GLU A 294 15.03 -5.34 29.78
N SER A 295 14.69 -5.48 28.49
CA SER A 295 14.79 -6.77 27.80
C SER A 295 16.22 -7.13 27.40
N LEU A 296 17.12 -6.14 27.35
CA LEU A 296 18.51 -6.31 26.93
C LEU A 296 19.42 -6.69 28.09
N THR A 297 20.46 -7.46 27.79
CA THR A 297 21.61 -7.67 28.70
C THR A 297 22.53 -6.44 28.67
N ALA A 298 23.39 -6.29 29.70
CA ALA A 298 24.36 -5.20 29.73
C ALA A 298 25.22 -5.12 28.45
N THR A 299 25.65 -6.27 27.93
CA THR A 299 26.43 -6.35 26.66
C THR A 299 25.59 -5.87 25.45
N GLN A 300 24.31 -6.21 25.42
CA GLN A 300 23.40 -5.75 24.34
C GLN A 300 23.11 -4.25 24.44
N VAL A 301 23.06 -3.69 25.65
CA VAL A 301 22.95 -2.23 25.84
C VAL A 301 24.24 -1.54 25.37
N GLU A 302 25.41 -2.06 25.70
CA GLU A 302 26.70 -1.53 25.22
C GLU A 302 26.77 -1.58 23.68
N PHE A 303 26.35 -2.70 23.07
CA PHE A 303 26.25 -2.82 21.61
C PHE A 303 25.28 -1.77 21.01
N LEU A 304 24.12 -1.59 21.59
CA LEU A 304 23.16 -0.55 21.16
C LEU A 304 23.80 0.83 21.19
N LEU A 305 24.43 1.19 22.32
CA LEU A 305 25.06 2.51 22.49
C LEU A 305 26.20 2.76 21.48
N GLU A 306 26.99 1.74 21.18
CA GLU A 306 28.04 1.83 20.16
C GLU A 306 27.45 2.06 18.76
N ASN A 307 26.36 1.36 18.44
CA ASN A 307 25.75 1.39 17.10
C ASN A 307 24.85 2.60 16.84
N ILE A 308 24.42 3.33 17.86
CA ILE A 308 23.68 4.59 17.67
C ILE A 308 24.58 5.83 17.54
N LYS A 309 25.90 5.69 17.69
CA LYS A 309 26.83 6.79 17.42
C LYS A 309 26.69 7.26 15.99
N PRO A 310 26.91 8.57 15.71
CA PRO A 310 26.71 9.15 14.36
C PRO A 310 27.42 8.37 13.25
N GLU A 311 28.62 7.89 13.50
CA GLU A 311 29.45 7.12 12.57
C GLU A 311 28.87 5.75 12.24
N ASN A 312 28.20 5.07 13.18
CA ASN A 312 27.71 3.70 13.07
C ASN A 312 26.20 3.64 12.77
N GLN A 313 25.44 4.68 13.09
CA GLN A 313 23.98 4.68 13.07
C GLN A 313 23.38 4.32 11.71
N THR A 314 23.97 4.79 10.62
CA THR A 314 23.47 4.50 9.27
C THR A 314 23.63 3.02 8.94
N GLN A 315 24.76 2.44 9.29
CA GLN A 315 24.99 1.00 9.08
C GLN A 315 24.11 0.15 9.99
N PHE A 316 23.89 0.56 11.23
CA PHE A 316 23.02 -0.14 12.15
C PHE A 316 21.56 -0.18 11.68
N ARG A 317 21.05 0.94 11.14
CA ARG A 317 19.72 0.96 10.52
C ARG A 317 19.61 -0.06 9.38
N LYS A 318 20.60 -0.10 8.49
CA LYS A 318 20.67 -1.05 7.38
C LYS A 318 20.72 -2.50 7.88
N ASN A 319 21.55 -2.78 8.87
CA ASN A 319 21.69 -4.12 9.44
C ASN A 319 20.39 -4.60 10.10
N LEU A 320 19.65 -3.73 10.81
CA LEU A 320 18.33 -4.05 11.36
C LEU A 320 17.35 -4.44 10.27
N TRP A 321 17.24 -3.64 9.19
CA TRP A 321 16.39 -4.00 8.07
C TRP A 321 16.82 -5.32 7.44
N ALA A 322 18.12 -5.50 7.21
CA ALA A 322 18.66 -6.71 6.60
C ALA A 322 18.36 -7.95 7.46
N TYR A 323 18.61 -7.88 8.76
CA TYR A 323 18.31 -8.96 9.69
C TYR A 323 16.84 -9.39 9.63
N TYR A 324 15.91 -8.43 9.74
CA TYR A 324 14.49 -8.73 9.76
C TYR A 324 13.91 -9.12 8.41
N ILE A 325 14.50 -8.69 7.30
CA ILE A 325 14.09 -9.10 5.95
C ILE A 325 14.61 -10.49 5.62
N GLN A 326 15.86 -10.81 5.96
CA GLN A 326 16.45 -12.12 5.71
C GLN A 326 15.80 -13.24 6.54
N ASN A 327 15.42 -12.94 7.76
CA ASN A 327 14.72 -13.88 8.64
C ASN A 327 13.19 -13.89 8.43
N ASN A 328 12.70 -13.35 7.28
CA ASN A 328 11.28 -13.22 7.01
C ASN A 328 10.88 -13.98 5.74
N THR A 329 10.12 -15.04 5.90
CA THR A 329 9.62 -15.86 4.78
C THR A 329 8.77 -15.08 3.77
N GLU A 330 8.07 -14.03 4.22
CA GLU A 330 7.27 -13.17 3.34
C GLU A 330 8.18 -12.35 2.41
N ALA A 331 9.41 -12.02 2.80
CA ALA A 331 10.38 -11.33 1.95
C ALA A 331 10.82 -12.24 0.79
N THR A 332 11.17 -13.48 1.08
CA THR A 332 11.51 -14.48 0.06
C THR A 332 10.33 -14.70 -0.89
N THR A 333 9.11 -14.89 -0.33
CA THR A 333 7.91 -15.09 -1.13
C THR A 333 7.64 -13.89 -2.04
N TYR A 334 7.76 -12.66 -1.53
CA TYR A 334 7.57 -11.45 -2.31
C TYR A 334 8.55 -11.35 -3.49
N ILE A 335 9.84 -11.56 -3.24
CA ILE A 335 10.87 -11.47 -4.29
C ILE A 335 10.72 -12.59 -5.32
N THR A 336 10.41 -13.81 -4.90
CA THR A 336 10.12 -14.92 -5.82
C THR A 336 8.93 -14.58 -6.72
N THR A 337 7.81 -14.14 -6.13
CA THR A 337 6.63 -13.73 -6.91
C THR A 337 6.95 -12.59 -7.88
N TYR A 338 7.71 -11.59 -7.42
CA TYR A 338 8.12 -10.46 -8.27
C TYR A 338 8.97 -10.92 -9.46
N ASN A 339 10.00 -11.75 -9.21
CA ASN A 339 10.92 -12.22 -10.24
C ASN A 339 10.20 -13.15 -11.24
N GLU A 340 9.36 -14.06 -10.78
CA GLU A 340 8.56 -14.94 -11.66
C GLU A 340 7.57 -14.14 -12.52
N SER A 341 7.03 -13.06 -11.99
CA SER A 341 6.07 -12.21 -12.72
C SER A 341 6.75 -11.22 -13.66
N LYS A 342 7.99 -10.86 -13.40
CA LYS A 342 8.71 -9.80 -14.13
C LYS A 342 8.83 -10.09 -15.63
N ASP A 343 9.30 -11.28 -15.98
CA ASP A 343 9.50 -11.67 -17.38
C ASP A 343 8.16 -11.71 -18.14
N GLU A 344 7.11 -12.17 -17.49
CA GLU A 344 5.77 -12.19 -18.10
C GLU A 344 5.20 -10.77 -18.25
N ILE A 345 5.41 -9.90 -17.26
CA ILE A 345 5.05 -8.47 -17.33
C ILE A 345 5.79 -7.80 -18.49
N GLU A 346 7.10 -7.99 -18.60
CA GLU A 346 7.92 -7.43 -19.68
C GLU A 346 7.46 -7.95 -21.05
N SER A 347 7.10 -9.24 -21.14
CA SER A 347 6.55 -9.84 -22.35
C SER A 347 5.20 -9.22 -22.75
N ILE A 348 4.31 -9.00 -21.78
CA ILE A 348 3.01 -8.35 -22.03
C ILE A 348 3.23 -6.89 -22.44
N GLU A 349 4.16 -6.18 -21.81
CA GLU A 349 4.52 -4.80 -22.17
C GLU A 349 5.10 -4.71 -23.58
N ALA A 350 5.99 -5.63 -23.95
CA ALA A 350 6.55 -5.72 -25.29
C ALA A 350 5.47 -6.03 -26.34
N ALA A 351 4.56 -6.96 -26.04
CA ALA A 351 3.43 -7.28 -26.91
C ALA A 351 2.47 -6.08 -27.08
N ALA A 352 2.23 -5.32 -26.00
CA ALA A 352 1.44 -4.10 -26.05
C ALA A 352 2.13 -3.00 -26.90
N ALA A 353 3.45 -2.85 -26.78
CA ALA A 353 4.23 -1.93 -27.59
C ALA A 353 4.19 -2.33 -29.09
N GLN A 354 4.26 -3.62 -29.39
CA GLN A 354 4.11 -4.13 -30.77
C GLN A 354 2.67 -4.00 -31.31
N ALA A 355 1.66 -4.01 -30.45
CA ALA A 355 0.28 -3.73 -30.85
C ALA A 355 0.00 -2.22 -31.07
N ALA A 356 0.94 -1.34 -30.72
CA ALA A 356 0.90 0.09 -31.01
C ALA A 356 0.64 0.44 -32.51
N PRO A 357 0.96 -0.41 -33.53
CA PRO A 357 0.55 -0.17 -34.90
C PRO A 357 -0.96 0.08 -35.09
N ARG A 358 -1.80 -0.42 -34.18
CA ARG A 358 -3.26 -0.13 -34.27
C ARG A 358 -3.57 1.32 -33.90
N TRP A 359 -2.89 1.87 -32.92
CA TRP A 359 -2.98 3.28 -32.56
C TRP A 359 -2.40 4.16 -33.66
N THR A 360 -1.20 3.82 -34.12
CA THR A 360 -0.53 4.50 -35.22
C THR A 360 -1.43 4.51 -36.44
N LYS A 361 -2.01 3.35 -36.82
CA LYS A 361 -2.90 3.27 -37.95
C LYS A 361 -4.20 4.05 -37.79
N ALA A 362 -4.80 4.09 -36.60
CA ALA A 362 -5.99 4.90 -36.33
C ALA A 362 -5.68 6.40 -36.44
N VAL A 363 -4.56 6.82 -35.88
CA VAL A 363 -4.06 8.20 -35.94
C VAL A 363 -3.67 8.58 -37.37
N GLU A 364 -2.96 7.70 -38.12
CA GLU A 364 -2.64 7.89 -39.53
C GLU A 364 -3.91 8.08 -40.36
N LEU A 365 -4.90 7.20 -40.19
CA LEU A 365 -6.18 7.33 -40.86
C LEU A 365 -6.92 8.62 -40.52
N PHE A 366 -6.83 9.09 -39.29
CA PHE A 366 -7.36 10.37 -38.89
C PHE A 366 -6.62 11.51 -39.62
N ASN A 367 -5.30 11.56 -39.53
CA ASN A 367 -4.48 12.59 -40.15
C ASN A 367 -4.62 12.62 -41.68
N VAL A 368 -4.74 11.45 -42.33
CA VAL A 368 -4.96 11.36 -43.77
C VAL A 368 -6.37 11.82 -44.19
N ARG A 369 -7.41 11.56 -43.37
CA ARG A 369 -8.77 11.96 -43.68
C ARG A 369 -9.05 13.41 -43.40
N PHE A 370 -8.37 14.00 -42.43
CA PHE A 370 -8.59 15.35 -41.95
C PHE A 370 -7.38 16.25 -42.24
N VAL A 371 -6.89 16.19 -43.49
CA VAL A 371 -5.70 16.96 -43.95
C VAL A 371 -5.87 18.48 -43.86
N ASP A 372 -7.11 18.97 -43.81
CA ASP A 372 -7.41 20.41 -43.67
C ASP A 372 -7.39 20.88 -42.20
N MET A 373 -7.15 19.99 -41.24
CA MET A 373 -6.97 20.41 -39.84
C MET A 373 -5.61 21.08 -39.64
N PRO A 374 -5.53 22.15 -38.85
CA PRO A 374 -4.28 22.87 -38.62
C PRO A 374 -3.33 22.14 -37.67
N PHE A 375 -3.56 20.87 -37.40
CA PHE A 375 -2.74 20.06 -36.48
C PHE A 375 -2.67 18.60 -36.97
N THR A 376 -1.63 17.93 -36.52
CA THR A 376 -1.52 16.46 -36.57
C THR A 376 -1.83 15.86 -35.19
N LEU A 377 -2.56 14.74 -35.20
CA LEU A 377 -2.90 14.01 -34.00
C LEU A 377 -1.87 12.93 -33.70
N SER A 378 -1.51 12.76 -32.44
CA SER A 378 -0.70 11.65 -31.95
C SER A 378 -1.18 11.17 -30.55
N VAL A 379 -0.63 10.07 -30.07
CA VAL A 379 -0.89 9.57 -28.70
C VAL A 379 0.42 9.61 -27.92
N ALA A 380 0.43 10.37 -26.82
CA ALA A 380 1.65 10.60 -26.02
C ALA A 380 2.08 9.37 -25.20
N ASN A 381 1.13 8.58 -24.72
CA ASN A 381 1.36 7.47 -23.78
C ASN A 381 0.90 6.11 -24.37
N GLN A 382 1.36 5.79 -25.58
CA GLN A 382 0.88 4.62 -26.34
C GLN A 382 0.97 3.30 -25.56
N THR A 383 2.12 3.01 -24.93
CA THR A 383 2.33 1.75 -24.19
C THR A 383 1.44 1.66 -22.95
N GLN A 384 1.35 2.70 -22.15
CA GLN A 384 0.50 2.73 -20.96
C GLN A 384 -0.98 2.60 -21.31
N ALA A 385 -1.40 3.26 -22.40
CA ALA A 385 -2.76 3.17 -22.90
C ALA A 385 -3.06 1.75 -23.46
N ALA A 386 -2.13 1.13 -24.17
CA ALA A 386 -2.28 -0.23 -24.69
C ALA A 386 -2.38 -1.30 -23.59
N LEU A 387 -1.76 -1.05 -22.43
CA LEU A 387 -1.87 -1.88 -21.23
C LEU A 387 -3.10 -1.53 -20.37
N GLY A 388 -3.81 -0.45 -20.69
CA GLY A 388 -4.92 0.05 -19.89
C GLY A 388 -4.50 0.61 -18.52
N LYS A 389 -3.21 0.92 -18.33
CA LYS A 389 -2.68 1.57 -17.11
C LYS A 389 -3.17 3.00 -16.99
N GLU A 390 -3.23 3.69 -18.11
CA GLU A 390 -3.71 5.07 -18.21
C GLU A 390 -4.66 5.20 -19.40
N ASN A 391 -5.53 6.19 -19.33
CA ASN A 391 -6.30 6.58 -20.50
C ASN A 391 -5.38 7.15 -21.58
N ALA A 392 -5.73 6.93 -22.84
CA ALA A 392 -4.96 7.47 -23.97
C ALA A 392 -4.94 9.01 -23.91
N LYS A 393 -3.75 9.57 -23.86
CA LYS A 393 -3.52 11.01 -23.88
C LYS A 393 -3.27 11.45 -25.32
N LEU A 394 -4.25 12.15 -25.91
CA LEU A 394 -4.13 12.72 -27.24
C LEU A 394 -3.23 13.96 -27.20
N LYS A 395 -2.31 14.02 -28.14
CA LYS A 395 -1.39 15.14 -28.38
C LYS A 395 -1.68 15.72 -29.76
N PHE A 396 -1.74 17.03 -29.83
CA PHE A 396 -2.02 17.78 -31.03
C PHE A 396 -0.79 18.62 -31.37
N THR A 397 -0.20 18.39 -32.52
CA THR A 397 0.98 19.09 -32.99
C THR A 397 0.58 20.07 -34.07
N PHE A 398 0.83 21.35 -33.85
CA PHE A 398 0.63 22.44 -34.79
C PHE A 398 1.97 22.84 -35.40
N GLU A 399 2.01 22.94 -36.72
CA GLU A 399 3.20 23.35 -37.48
C GLU A 399 2.84 24.44 -38.50
N ASP A 400 3.54 25.56 -38.48
CA ASP A 400 3.33 26.63 -39.46
C ASP A 400 4.49 26.80 -40.43
N GLY A 401 5.48 25.91 -40.39
CA GLY A 401 6.71 25.92 -41.21
C GLY A 401 7.87 26.63 -40.55
N THR A 402 7.66 27.37 -39.47
CA THR A 402 8.67 28.06 -38.68
C THR A 402 8.74 27.50 -37.27
N ASP A 403 7.59 27.31 -36.64
CA ASP A 403 7.44 26.86 -35.26
C ASP A 403 6.60 25.59 -35.19
N THR A 404 6.92 24.76 -34.19
CA THR A 404 6.14 23.56 -33.83
C THR A 404 5.71 23.68 -32.40
N VAL A 405 4.39 23.58 -32.16
CA VAL A 405 3.82 23.63 -30.81
C VAL A 405 3.00 22.37 -30.57
N GLU A 406 3.22 21.76 -29.42
CA GLU A 406 2.48 20.58 -29.00
C GLU A 406 1.54 20.93 -27.86
N TRP A 407 0.27 20.58 -28.03
CA TRP A 407 -0.76 20.81 -27.03
C TRP A 407 -1.46 19.52 -26.63
N SER A 408 -1.79 19.46 -25.36
CA SER A 408 -2.71 18.45 -24.83
C SER A 408 -4.16 18.86 -25.16
N ARG A 409 -5.08 17.94 -24.98
CA ARG A 409 -6.49 18.20 -25.19
C ARG A 409 -7.08 19.29 -24.29
N SER A 410 -6.60 19.39 -23.06
CA SER A 410 -7.04 20.42 -22.11
C SER A 410 -6.61 21.82 -22.56
N GLU A 411 -5.46 21.95 -23.20
CA GLU A 411 -4.92 23.21 -23.69
C GLU A 411 -5.67 23.71 -24.92
N ILE A 412 -6.10 22.80 -25.82
CA ILE A 412 -6.94 23.18 -26.98
C ILE A 412 -8.30 23.76 -26.58
N LYS A 413 -8.85 23.34 -25.44
CA LYS A 413 -10.14 23.87 -24.96
C LYS A 413 -10.09 25.31 -24.50
N THR A 414 -8.92 25.86 -24.28
CA THR A 414 -8.73 27.23 -23.83
C THR A 414 -8.52 28.23 -24.98
N LEU A 415 -8.49 27.75 -26.24
CA LEU A 415 -8.51 28.53 -27.45
C LEU A 415 -9.95 28.86 -27.86
#